data_0560dcfdfa48a36695000acef365dc47
#
_entry.id   0560dcfdfa48a36695000acef365dc47
#
_cell.length_a   1.000
_cell.length_b   1.000
_cell.length_c   1.000
_cell.angle_alpha   90.00
_cell.angle_beta   90.00
_cell.angle_gamma   90.00
#
_symmetry.space_group_name_H-M   'P 1'
#
loop_
_entity.id
_entity.type
_entity.pdbx_description
1 polymer ?
#
loop_
_entity_poly.entity_id
_entity_poly.type
_entity_poly.pdbx_seq_one_letter_code
_entity_poly.pdbx_strand_id
1 'polypeptide(L)'
;MRDTTWVNGEPAEQLRADDRGLLYGDGLFETLAVRRGHVRHLALHLARLARGCERLHIAMPAQPLLAAELQALCAGRERALLRLTLTRGPAQARGYRPTGSELPTRVATVAAWPAPVSLPFRTRLSDVRLACQPLLAGLKHLNRLEQVLAQQGAAAAGVHEALMLDSHGGLVCGSMGNVYVRIRGQWLTPPIIDCGVAGITRQRLLEGAGGAGFPLREEQMGVAGLARAECIAISNVRLGLQVVHWHEGRELGVDPVLARVQEALDADGQ
;
A
#
# COMPACT_ATOMS: atom_id res chain seq x y z
N MET A 1 -23.70 1.32 5.02
CA MET A 1 -23.18 1.85 6.29
C MET A 1 -22.33 3.05 5.94
N ARG A 2 -22.51 4.21 6.56
CA ARG A 2 -21.72 5.42 6.26
C ARG A 2 -20.28 5.25 6.75
N ASP A 3 -19.34 5.89 6.06
CA ASP A 3 -17.97 6.00 6.52
C ASP A 3 -17.93 6.76 7.85
N THR A 4 -17.06 6.34 8.75
CA THR A 4 -16.89 6.99 10.06
C THR A 4 -15.46 7.48 10.16
N THR A 5 -15.28 8.77 10.44
CA THR A 5 -13.98 9.40 10.56
C THR A 5 -13.76 9.94 11.97
N TRP A 6 -12.58 9.69 12.50
CA TRP A 6 -12.09 10.27 13.75
C TRP A 6 -10.83 11.09 13.49
N VAL A 7 -10.74 12.23 14.15
CA VAL A 7 -9.53 13.06 14.18
C VAL A 7 -9.03 13.13 15.62
N ASN A 8 -7.80 12.70 15.85
CA ASN A 8 -7.17 12.63 17.17
C ASN A 8 -7.96 11.84 18.23
N GLY A 9 -8.67 10.79 17.78
CA GLY A 9 -9.44 9.90 18.64
C GLY A 9 -10.90 10.30 18.85
N GLU A 10 -11.34 11.42 18.28
CA GLU A 10 -12.70 11.94 18.42
C GLU A 10 -13.42 11.97 17.07
N PRO A 11 -14.75 11.70 17.03
CA PRO A 11 -15.55 11.85 15.82
C PRO A 11 -15.44 13.26 15.25
N ALA A 12 -14.93 13.39 14.03
CA ALA A 12 -14.80 14.68 13.36
C ALA A 12 -14.68 14.50 11.85
N GLU A 13 -15.13 15.51 11.09
CA GLU A 13 -15.03 15.57 9.63
C GLU A 13 -14.16 16.75 9.15
N GLN A 14 -13.50 17.45 10.07
CA GLN A 14 -12.72 18.63 9.76
C GLN A 14 -11.25 18.46 10.14
N LEU A 15 -10.40 18.99 9.31
CA LEU A 15 -8.96 19.12 9.52
C LEU A 15 -8.57 20.60 9.46
N ARG A 16 -7.56 21.00 10.21
CA ARG A 16 -7.03 22.36 10.14
C ARG A 16 -6.44 22.64 8.75
N ALA A 17 -6.75 23.82 8.20
CA ALA A 17 -6.26 24.22 6.89
C ALA A 17 -4.72 24.43 6.83
N ASP A 18 -4.10 24.64 8.00
CA ASP A 18 -2.65 24.80 8.16
C ASP A 18 -1.95 23.47 8.52
N ASP A 19 -2.64 22.32 8.46
CA ASP A 19 -2.01 21.02 8.67
C ASP A 19 -0.96 20.75 7.57
N ARG A 20 0.26 20.37 7.98
CA ARG A 20 1.39 20.15 7.08
C ARG A 20 1.16 18.96 6.14
N GLY A 21 0.32 18.01 6.54
CA GLY A 21 -0.12 16.92 5.65
C GLY A 21 -0.92 17.45 4.46
N LEU A 22 -1.78 18.46 4.69
CA LEU A 22 -2.54 19.14 3.63
C LEU A 22 -1.62 20.04 2.78
N LEU A 23 -0.75 20.82 3.41
CA LEU A 23 0.09 21.81 2.72
C LEU A 23 1.21 21.17 1.90
N TYR A 24 1.82 20.09 2.39
CA TYR A 24 3.08 19.55 1.82
C TYR A 24 3.07 18.03 1.61
N GLY A 25 2.00 17.33 2.00
CA GLY A 25 2.04 15.87 2.07
C GLY A 25 3.00 15.36 3.15
N ASP A 26 3.28 16.18 4.19
CA ASP A 26 4.21 15.86 5.27
C ASP A 26 3.55 14.89 6.26
N GLY A 27 3.56 13.61 5.89
CA GLY A 27 2.92 12.57 6.67
C GLY A 27 2.93 11.22 5.98
N LEU A 28 2.32 10.25 6.65
CA LEU A 28 2.28 8.85 6.32
C LEU A 28 0.83 8.35 6.36
N PHE A 29 0.55 7.21 5.73
CA PHE A 29 -0.73 6.57 5.90
C PHE A 29 -0.63 5.04 5.90
N GLU A 30 -1.57 4.41 6.54
CA GLU A 30 -1.78 2.98 6.52
C GLU A 30 -3.17 2.66 5.98
N THR A 31 -3.30 1.51 5.32
CA THR A 31 -4.58 0.93 4.93
C THR A 31 -4.61 -0.46 5.52
N LEU A 32 -5.61 -0.74 6.36
CA LEU A 32 -5.70 -1.96 7.13
C LEU A 32 -7.02 -2.66 6.83
N ALA A 33 -6.98 -3.98 6.77
CA ALA A 33 -8.18 -4.78 6.67
C ALA A 33 -8.79 -4.98 8.07
N VAL A 34 -10.11 -4.89 8.16
CA VAL A 34 -10.87 -5.23 9.35
C VAL A 34 -11.67 -6.50 9.06
N ARG A 35 -11.60 -7.49 9.95
CA ARG A 35 -12.41 -8.71 9.92
C ARG A 35 -12.92 -9.03 11.32
N ARG A 36 -14.21 -9.28 11.45
CA ARG A 36 -14.88 -9.61 12.74
C ARG A 36 -14.58 -8.59 13.84
N GLY A 37 -14.55 -7.31 13.50
CA GLY A 37 -14.23 -6.23 14.43
C GLY A 37 -12.75 -6.07 14.77
N HIS A 38 -11.85 -6.89 14.22
CA HIS A 38 -10.42 -6.83 14.50
C HIS A 38 -9.61 -6.30 13.33
N VAL A 39 -8.63 -5.45 13.62
CA VAL A 39 -7.68 -4.93 12.63
C VAL A 39 -6.60 -5.97 12.37
N ARG A 40 -6.54 -6.46 11.13
CA ARG A 40 -5.56 -7.49 10.74
C ARG A 40 -4.14 -6.94 10.68
N HIS A 41 -3.17 -7.72 11.14
CA HIS A 41 -1.74 -7.40 11.10
C HIS A 41 -1.37 -6.03 11.67
N LEU A 42 -2.12 -5.55 12.67
CA LEU A 42 -1.95 -4.23 13.25
C LEU A 42 -0.50 -3.96 13.66
N ALA A 43 0.18 -4.91 14.29
CA ALA A 43 1.57 -4.77 14.72
C ALA A 43 2.52 -4.48 13.55
N LEU A 44 2.37 -5.16 12.39
CA LEU A 44 3.18 -4.93 11.21
C LEU A 44 2.93 -3.55 10.60
N HIS A 45 1.66 -3.10 10.57
CA HIS A 45 1.29 -1.77 10.10
C HIS A 45 1.86 -0.68 11.00
N LEU A 46 1.75 -0.82 12.32
CA LEU A 46 2.31 0.15 13.28
C LEU A 46 3.84 0.16 13.24
N ALA A 47 4.49 -0.99 13.04
CA ALA A 47 5.94 -1.06 12.84
C ALA A 47 6.39 -0.33 11.56
N ARG A 48 5.66 -0.45 10.45
CA ARG A 48 5.96 0.30 9.22
C ARG A 48 5.73 1.80 9.43
N LEU A 49 4.65 2.19 10.08
CA LEU A 49 4.35 3.58 10.42
C LEU A 49 5.47 4.17 11.29
N ALA A 50 5.94 3.44 12.30
CA ALA A 50 7.03 3.86 13.19
C ALA A 50 8.34 4.10 12.43
N ARG A 51 8.73 3.16 11.54
CA ARG A 51 9.90 3.37 10.66
C ARG A 51 9.76 4.61 9.79
N GLY A 52 8.54 4.89 9.30
CA GLY A 52 8.28 6.10 8.54
C GLY A 52 8.38 7.38 9.38
N CYS A 53 7.84 7.36 10.58
CA CYS A 53 7.94 8.47 11.53
C CYS A 53 9.39 8.77 11.91
N GLU A 54 10.18 7.74 12.20
CA GLU A 54 11.61 7.87 12.48
C GLU A 54 12.34 8.54 11.32
N ARG A 55 12.15 8.04 10.09
CA ARG A 55 12.84 8.57 8.90
C ARG A 55 12.42 9.99 8.53
N LEU A 56 11.17 10.35 8.76
CA LEU A 56 10.65 11.70 8.50
C LEU A 56 10.78 12.63 9.72
N HIS A 57 11.29 12.14 10.84
CA HIS A 57 11.34 12.86 12.13
C HIS A 57 9.96 13.42 12.53
N ILE A 58 8.91 12.60 12.38
CA ILE A 58 7.56 12.88 12.89
C ILE A 58 7.43 12.22 14.26
N ALA A 59 6.93 12.94 15.27
CA ALA A 59 6.69 12.36 16.57
C ALA A 59 5.68 11.20 16.47
N MET A 60 6.11 9.96 16.76
CA MET A 60 5.22 8.82 16.72
C MET A 60 4.29 8.80 17.93
N PRO A 61 2.95 8.82 17.74
CA PRO A 61 2.04 8.62 18.86
C PRO A 61 2.24 7.24 19.49
N ALA A 62 1.95 7.13 20.79
CA ALA A 62 2.10 5.89 21.53
C ALA A 62 1.34 4.75 20.82
N GLN A 63 2.00 3.64 20.51
CA GLN A 63 1.38 2.51 19.81
C GLN A 63 0.14 1.95 20.53
N PRO A 64 0.10 1.83 21.88
CA PRO A 64 -1.11 1.41 22.56
C PRO A 64 -2.29 2.35 22.37
N LEU A 65 -2.05 3.68 22.30
CA LEU A 65 -3.10 4.67 22.00
C LEU A 65 -3.66 4.45 20.59
N LEU A 66 -2.80 4.33 19.58
CA LEU A 66 -3.22 4.07 18.21
C LEU A 66 -4.00 2.76 18.10
N ALA A 67 -3.51 1.70 18.74
CA ALA A 67 -4.18 0.41 18.73
C ALA A 67 -5.58 0.49 19.35
N ALA A 68 -5.73 1.17 20.47
CA ALA A 68 -7.02 1.35 21.14
C ALA A 68 -8.00 2.18 20.27
N GLU A 69 -7.56 3.30 19.71
CA GLU A 69 -8.37 4.15 18.83
C GLU A 69 -8.86 3.38 17.58
N LEU A 70 -7.94 2.68 16.90
CA LEU A 70 -8.27 1.94 15.70
C LEU A 70 -9.18 0.76 15.98
N GLN A 71 -8.97 0.05 17.08
CA GLN A 71 -9.82 -1.07 17.49
C GLN A 71 -11.22 -0.60 17.87
N ALA A 72 -11.34 0.51 18.62
CA ALA A 72 -12.63 1.09 18.97
C ALA A 72 -13.43 1.54 17.74
N LEU A 73 -12.76 2.18 16.76
CA LEU A 73 -13.39 2.62 15.51
C LEU A 73 -13.90 1.45 14.66
N CYS A 74 -13.28 0.28 14.78
CA CYS A 74 -13.63 -0.93 14.01
C CYS A 74 -14.61 -1.86 14.73
N ALA A 75 -14.99 -1.56 15.97
CA ALA A 75 -15.89 -2.40 16.75
C ALA A 75 -17.23 -2.65 16.02
N GLY A 76 -17.69 -3.90 16.01
CA GLY A 76 -18.94 -4.30 15.34
C GLY A 76 -18.88 -4.32 13.79
N ARG A 77 -17.73 -4.09 13.18
CA ARG A 77 -17.57 -4.16 11.72
C ARG A 77 -17.13 -5.56 11.30
N GLU A 78 -18.01 -6.31 10.65
CA GLU A 78 -17.68 -7.68 10.19
C GLU A 78 -16.54 -7.66 9.14
N ARG A 79 -16.60 -6.73 8.17
CA ARG A 79 -15.60 -6.54 7.14
C ARG A 79 -15.54 -5.08 6.70
N ALA A 80 -14.37 -4.45 6.82
CA ALA A 80 -14.18 -3.05 6.47
C ALA A 80 -12.74 -2.76 6.04
N LEU A 81 -12.53 -1.61 5.41
CA LEU A 81 -11.21 -1.01 5.23
C LEU A 81 -11.06 0.15 6.22
N LEU A 82 -9.96 0.15 6.93
CA LEU A 82 -9.53 1.22 7.81
C LEU A 82 -8.35 1.95 7.17
N ARG A 83 -8.43 3.27 7.08
CA ARG A 83 -7.32 4.14 6.72
C ARG A 83 -6.91 4.93 7.95
N LEU A 84 -5.63 4.84 8.32
CA LEU A 84 -4.99 5.73 9.27
C LEU A 84 -4.07 6.66 8.49
N THR A 85 -4.26 7.97 8.63
CA THR A 85 -3.36 9.01 8.13
C THR A 85 -2.74 9.71 9.33
N LEU A 86 -1.41 9.80 9.35
CA LEU A 86 -0.65 10.51 10.36
C LEU A 86 0.13 11.62 9.67
N THR A 87 -0.19 12.87 9.99
CA THR A 87 0.57 14.02 9.53
C THR A 87 1.50 14.53 10.61
N ARG A 88 2.45 15.38 10.26
CA ARG A 88 3.25 16.11 11.27
C ARG A 88 2.39 17.02 12.14
N GLY A 89 1.19 17.40 11.69
CA GLY A 89 0.28 18.30 12.37
C GLY A 89 0.29 19.71 11.81
N PRO A 90 -0.41 20.64 12.48
CA PRO A 90 -0.51 22.03 12.07
C PRO A 90 0.85 22.73 12.03
N ALA A 91 1.05 23.58 11.00
CA ALA A 91 2.27 24.34 10.85
C ALA A 91 2.41 25.40 11.96
N GLN A 92 3.54 25.42 12.62
CA GLN A 92 3.87 26.44 13.63
C GLN A 92 4.57 27.68 13.03
N ALA A 93 5.07 27.53 11.79
CA ALA A 93 5.72 28.58 11.04
C ALA A 93 5.50 28.38 9.55
N ARG A 94 5.71 29.41 8.73
CA ARG A 94 5.68 29.32 7.26
C ARG A 94 6.91 28.58 6.74
N GLY A 95 6.74 27.89 5.61
CA GLY A 95 7.81 27.22 4.87
C GLY A 95 7.98 25.74 5.21
N TYR A 96 8.96 25.11 4.56
CA TYR A 96 9.12 23.66 4.59
C TYR A 96 9.76 23.14 5.89
N ARG A 97 10.56 23.98 6.56
CA ARG A 97 11.28 23.57 7.76
C ARG A 97 10.31 23.35 8.92
N PRO A 98 10.27 22.11 9.51
CA PRO A 98 9.52 21.89 10.75
C PRO A 98 10.19 22.61 11.91
N THR A 99 9.42 23.00 12.91
CA THR A 99 9.95 23.63 14.13
C THR A 99 10.39 22.58 15.17
N GLY A 100 9.89 21.35 15.05
CA GLY A 100 10.13 20.26 15.99
C GLY A 100 9.14 20.24 17.16
N SER A 101 8.23 21.20 17.23
CA SER A 101 7.19 21.29 18.27
C SER A 101 5.79 20.95 17.77
N GLU A 102 5.65 20.52 16.50
CA GLU A 102 4.39 20.12 15.93
C GLU A 102 3.84 18.86 16.63
N LEU A 103 2.56 18.87 16.93
CA LEU A 103 1.83 17.72 17.44
C LEU A 103 1.16 16.98 16.26
N PRO A 104 1.47 15.71 16.04
CA PRO A 104 0.94 14.95 14.93
C PRO A 104 -0.59 14.89 14.93
N THR A 105 -1.20 15.07 13.76
CA THR A 105 -2.63 14.85 13.56
C THR A 105 -2.87 13.41 13.11
N ARG A 106 -3.76 12.71 13.78
CA ARG A 106 -4.22 11.36 13.44
C ARG A 106 -5.61 11.45 12.82
N VAL A 107 -5.76 10.98 11.60
CA VAL A 107 -7.06 10.85 10.94
C VAL A 107 -7.30 9.37 10.66
N ALA A 108 -8.31 8.79 11.29
CA ALA A 108 -8.69 7.40 11.07
C ALA A 108 -10.10 7.35 10.44
N THR A 109 -10.22 6.69 9.30
CA THR A 109 -11.50 6.52 8.60
C THR A 109 -11.75 5.05 8.36
N VAL A 110 -12.92 4.55 8.77
CA VAL A 110 -13.39 3.21 8.47
C VAL A 110 -14.50 3.28 7.42
N ALA A 111 -14.30 2.54 6.33
CA ALA A 111 -15.23 2.46 5.21
C ALA A 111 -15.70 1.02 4.98
N ALA A 112 -16.83 0.86 4.31
CA ALA A 112 -17.29 -0.46 3.88
C ALA A 112 -16.24 -1.14 2.99
N TRP A 113 -16.18 -2.48 3.06
CA TRP A 113 -15.31 -3.23 2.16
C TRP A 113 -15.77 -3.02 0.71
N PRO A 114 -14.88 -2.63 -0.21
CA PRO A 114 -15.27 -2.38 -1.59
C PRO A 114 -15.74 -3.65 -2.29
N ALA A 115 -16.56 -3.49 -3.33
CA ALA A 115 -16.96 -4.59 -4.20
C ALA A 115 -15.74 -5.36 -4.77
N PRO A 116 -15.89 -6.66 -5.05
CA PRO A 116 -14.87 -7.43 -5.76
C PRO A 116 -14.48 -6.76 -7.07
N VAL A 117 -13.22 -6.92 -7.46
CA VAL A 117 -12.76 -6.44 -8.78
C VAL A 117 -13.33 -7.34 -9.87
N SER A 118 -13.71 -6.75 -10.99
CA SER A 118 -14.16 -7.51 -12.15
C SER A 118 -13.02 -8.34 -12.76
N LEU A 119 -13.37 -9.48 -13.33
CA LEU A 119 -12.44 -10.33 -14.06
C LEU A 119 -12.76 -10.30 -15.55
N PRO A 120 -11.80 -10.55 -16.42
CA PRO A 120 -10.38 -10.80 -16.17
C PRO A 120 -9.63 -9.55 -15.72
N PHE A 121 -8.72 -9.68 -14.73
CA PHE A 121 -7.92 -8.57 -14.24
C PHE A 121 -6.85 -8.18 -15.28
N ARG A 122 -6.88 -6.93 -15.69
CA ARG A 122 -6.05 -6.39 -16.76
C ARG A 122 -5.11 -5.31 -16.25
N THR A 123 -3.90 -5.30 -16.80
CA THR A 123 -2.89 -4.29 -16.48
C THR A 123 -2.25 -3.71 -17.73
N ARG A 124 -1.70 -2.53 -17.60
CA ARG A 124 -0.82 -1.90 -18.57
C ARG A 124 0.45 -1.37 -17.91
N LEU A 125 1.44 -1.02 -18.71
CA LEU A 125 2.57 -0.24 -18.24
C LEU A 125 2.14 1.22 -18.10
N SER A 126 2.53 1.87 -17.00
CA SER A 126 2.27 3.29 -16.79
C SER A 126 3.18 4.16 -17.65
N ASP A 127 2.64 5.23 -18.20
CA ASP A 127 3.43 6.30 -18.82
C ASP A 127 4.13 7.15 -17.76
N VAL A 128 3.60 7.15 -16.52
CA VAL A 128 4.17 7.86 -15.38
C VAL A 128 5.30 7.05 -14.77
N ARG A 129 6.44 7.68 -14.54
CA ARG A 129 7.59 7.11 -13.84
C ARG A 129 7.60 7.56 -12.39
N LEU A 130 8.06 6.68 -11.50
CA LEU A 130 8.30 7.03 -10.10
C LEU A 130 9.63 7.77 -9.98
N ALA A 131 9.62 8.90 -9.27
CA ALA A 131 10.85 9.59 -8.91
C ALA A 131 11.67 8.74 -7.92
N CYS A 132 12.97 8.64 -8.17
CA CYS A 132 13.90 7.96 -7.27
C CYS A 132 14.28 8.91 -6.13
N GLN A 133 13.91 8.53 -4.91
CA GLN A 133 14.30 9.19 -3.68
C GLN A 133 14.53 8.16 -2.57
N PRO A 134 15.78 7.69 -2.39
CA PRO A 134 16.10 6.62 -1.44
C PRO A 134 15.64 6.90 0.00
N LEU A 135 15.62 8.17 0.42
CA LEU A 135 15.13 8.56 1.74
C LEU A 135 13.63 8.31 1.93
N LEU A 136 12.85 8.24 0.83
CA LEU A 136 11.41 7.96 0.86
C LEU A 136 11.09 6.51 0.48
N ALA A 137 12.06 5.75 -0.01
CA ALA A 137 11.86 4.37 -0.44
C ALA A 137 11.35 3.50 0.71
N GLY A 138 10.34 2.68 0.42
CA GLY A 138 9.66 1.82 1.38
C GLY A 138 8.59 2.51 2.23
N LEU A 139 8.61 3.83 2.34
CA LEU A 139 7.62 4.58 3.11
C LEU A 139 6.27 4.66 2.40
N LYS A 140 5.21 4.61 3.19
CA LYS A 140 3.84 4.86 2.70
C LYS A 140 3.45 6.31 3.02
N HIS A 141 4.21 7.27 2.41
CA HIS A 141 4.03 8.71 2.60
C HIS A 141 2.83 9.27 1.81
N LEU A 142 2.40 10.50 2.09
CA LEU A 142 1.19 11.08 1.51
C LEU A 142 1.36 11.60 0.06
N ASN A 143 2.58 11.80 -0.42
CA ASN A 143 2.84 12.26 -1.80
C ASN A 143 2.56 11.11 -2.78
N ARG A 144 1.37 11.08 -3.42
CA ARG A 144 0.84 10.00 -4.27
C ARG A 144 0.33 10.49 -5.63
N LEU A 145 0.76 11.65 -6.09
CA LEU A 145 0.31 12.17 -7.39
C LEU A 145 0.72 11.28 -8.55
N GLU A 146 1.90 10.68 -8.51
CA GLU A 146 2.34 9.72 -9.53
C GLU A 146 1.37 8.53 -9.64
N GLN A 147 0.95 7.98 -8.49
CA GLN A 147 -0.02 6.87 -8.45
C GLN A 147 -1.41 7.31 -8.90
N VAL A 148 -1.83 8.54 -8.58
CA VAL A 148 -3.10 9.12 -9.06
C VAL A 148 -3.10 9.23 -10.58
N LEU A 149 -2.05 9.79 -11.16
CA LEU A 149 -1.90 9.91 -12.61
C LEU A 149 -1.84 8.55 -13.31
N ALA A 150 -1.11 7.58 -12.73
CA ALA A 150 -1.03 6.21 -13.26
C ALA A 150 -2.40 5.53 -13.24
N GLN A 151 -3.21 5.72 -12.18
CA GLN A 151 -4.58 5.20 -12.09
C GLN A 151 -5.53 5.88 -13.07
N GLN A 152 -5.40 7.17 -13.31
CA GLN A 152 -6.16 7.87 -14.34
C GLN A 152 -5.85 7.28 -15.74
N GLY A 153 -4.58 7.03 -16.03
CA GLY A 153 -4.17 6.38 -17.28
C GLY A 153 -4.69 4.94 -17.41
N ALA A 154 -4.70 4.16 -16.33
CA ALA A 154 -5.29 2.82 -16.31
C ALA A 154 -6.79 2.86 -16.56
N ALA A 155 -7.51 3.75 -15.90
CA ALA A 155 -8.96 3.93 -16.07
C ALA A 155 -9.32 4.35 -17.50
N ALA A 156 -8.58 5.29 -18.09
CA ALA A 156 -8.76 5.73 -19.46
C ALA A 156 -8.54 4.60 -20.49
N ALA A 157 -7.63 3.67 -20.18
CA ALA A 157 -7.36 2.50 -20.99
C ALA A 157 -8.30 1.30 -20.72
N GLY A 158 -9.27 1.42 -19.80
CA GLY A 158 -10.18 0.35 -19.41
C GLY A 158 -9.50 -0.84 -18.73
N VAL A 159 -8.36 -0.62 -18.05
CA VAL A 159 -7.65 -1.65 -17.28
C VAL A 159 -7.71 -1.36 -15.77
N HIS A 160 -7.41 -2.37 -14.97
CA HIS A 160 -7.59 -2.30 -13.50
C HIS A 160 -6.41 -1.68 -12.77
N GLU A 161 -5.20 -1.82 -13.35
CA GLU A 161 -3.98 -1.44 -12.67
C GLU A 161 -2.90 -1.04 -13.68
N ALA A 162 -2.03 -0.11 -13.29
CA ALA A 162 -0.86 0.27 -14.06
C ALA A 162 0.42 -0.18 -13.36
N LEU A 163 1.29 -0.92 -14.06
CA LEU A 163 2.63 -1.25 -13.58
C LEU A 163 3.54 -0.05 -13.77
N MET A 164 4.26 0.33 -12.72
CA MET A 164 5.09 1.53 -12.69
C MET A 164 6.57 1.19 -12.70
N LEU A 165 7.30 1.87 -13.56
CA LEU A 165 8.75 1.85 -13.58
C LEU A 165 9.29 3.10 -12.84
N ASP A 166 10.51 3.01 -12.36
CA ASP A 166 11.27 4.16 -11.90
C ASP A 166 11.81 5.02 -13.06
N SER A 167 12.50 6.12 -12.73
CA SER A 167 13.13 7.02 -13.71
C SER A 167 14.26 6.35 -14.52
N HIS A 168 14.78 5.20 -14.07
CA HIS A 168 15.83 4.43 -14.75
C HIS A 168 15.27 3.27 -15.60
N GLY A 169 13.95 3.06 -15.59
CA GLY A 169 13.27 2.00 -16.34
C GLY A 169 13.18 0.67 -15.60
N GLY A 170 13.54 0.62 -14.33
CA GLY A 170 13.34 -0.53 -13.45
C GLY A 170 11.88 -0.67 -13.03
N LEU A 171 11.33 -1.89 -13.06
CA LEU A 171 10.01 -2.17 -12.51
C LEU A 171 10.05 -2.00 -10.99
N VAL A 172 9.03 -1.33 -10.43
CA VAL A 172 8.93 -1.08 -8.99
C VAL A 172 7.68 -1.72 -8.39
N CYS A 173 6.51 -1.41 -8.92
CA CYS A 173 5.23 -1.82 -8.31
C CYS A 173 4.06 -1.64 -9.28
N GLY A 174 2.85 -2.00 -8.87
CA GLY A 174 1.63 -1.43 -9.43
C GLY A 174 1.32 -0.08 -8.78
N SER A 175 0.44 0.71 -9.35
CA SER A 175 0.04 2.01 -8.82
C SER A 175 -0.63 1.89 -7.44
N MET A 176 -1.26 0.75 -7.13
CA MET A 176 -1.91 0.49 -5.83
C MET A 176 -1.33 -0.70 -5.06
N GLY A 177 -0.36 -1.45 -5.61
CA GLY A 177 0.13 -2.68 -5.00
C GLY A 177 1.56 -3.04 -5.36
N ASN A 178 2.15 -4.00 -4.64
CA ASN A 178 3.41 -4.60 -5.03
C ASN A 178 3.18 -5.62 -6.15
N VAL A 179 4.17 -5.79 -7.03
CA VAL A 179 4.11 -6.67 -8.20
C VAL A 179 5.00 -7.88 -8.03
N TYR A 180 4.54 -9.02 -8.53
CA TYR A 180 5.25 -10.30 -8.57
C TYR A 180 5.21 -10.82 -10.00
N VAL A 181 6.33 -11.26 -10.51
CA VAL A 181 6.47 -11.73 -11.89
C VAL A 181 7.09 -13.12 -11.87
N ARG A 182 6.48 -14.08 -12.58
CA ARG A 182 7.05 -15.40 -12.77
C ARG A 182 7.80 -15.46 -14.08
N ILE A 183 9.10 -15.79 -14.00
CA ILE A 183 10.00 -15.94 -15.16
C ILE A 183 10.76 -17.25 -15.00
N ARG A 184 10.71 -18.14 -16.01
CA ARG A 184 11.36 -19.46 -15.98
C ARG A 184 11.03 -20.26 -14.72
N GLY A 185 9.75 -20.25 -14.35
CA GLY A 185 9.25 -20.95 -13.17
C GLY A 185 9.56 -20.30 -11.81
N GLN A 186 10.36 -19.24 -11.76
CA GLN A 186 10.74 -18.55 -10.52
C GLN A 186 9.89 -17.30 -10.29
N TRP A 187 9.30 -17.15 -9.10
CA TRP A 187 8.61 -15.94 -8.67
C TRP A 187 9.59 -14.88 -8.18
N LEU A 188 9.47 -13.68 -8.72
CA LEU A 188 10.34 -12.53 -8.49
C LEU A 188 9.50 -11.31 -8.09
N THR A 189 10.05 -10.46 -7.25
CA THR A 189 9.51 -9.12 -6.95
C THR A 189 10.64 -8.10 -6.98
N PRO A 190 10.39 -6.87 -7.49
CA PRO A 190 11.43 -5.84 -7.48
C PRO A 190 11.88 -5.51 -6.06
N PRO A 191 13.17 -5.26 -5.82
CA PRO A 191 13.65 -4.70 -4.56
C PRO A 191 13.16 -3.25 -4.42
N ILE A 192 12.97 -2.80 -3.18
CA ILE A 192 12.53 -1.44 -2.87
C ILE A 192 13.72 -0.67 -2.31
N ILE A 193 14.49 -0.05 -3.20
CA ILE A 193 15.75 0.62 -2.88
C ILE A 193 15.61 2.13 -3.03
N ASP A 194 15.13 2.61 -4.19
CA ASP A 194 15.13 4.03 -4.54
C ASP A 194 13.74 4.67 -4.50
N CYS A 195 12.69 3.88 -4.60
CA CYS A 195 11.30 4.32 -4.54
C CYS A 195 10.36 3.14 -4.27
N GLY A 196 9.04 3.38 -4.22
CA GLY A 196 8.04 2.36 -3.96
C GLY A 196 7.68 2.21 -2.47
N VAL A 197 6.72 1.32 -2.18
CA VAL A 197 6.22 1.05 -0.83
C VAL A 197 6.55 -0.38 -0.41
N ALA A 198 7.16 -0.57 0.75
CA ALA A 198 7.36 -1.88 1.36
C ALA A 198 6.01 -2.40 1.92
N GLY A 199 5.26 -3.11 1.07
CA GLY A 199 3.92 -3.62 1.41
C GLY A 199 3.95 -4.70 2.49
N ILE A 200 2.94 -4.72 3.38
CA ILE A 200 2.85 -5.75 4.44
C ILE A 200 2.65 -7.14 3.83
N THR A 201 1.78 -7.27 2.82
CA THR A 201 1.61 -8.55 2.11
C THR A 201 2.93 -9.00 1.46
N ARG A 202 3.67 -8.07 0.82
CA ARG A 202 4.98 -8.36 0.24
C ARG A 202 5.99 -8.83 1.29
N GLN A 203 6.07 -8.14 2.42
CA GLN A 203 6.93 -8.52 3.54
C GLN A 203 6.64 -9.95 3.98
N ARG A 204 5.37 -10.26 4.25
CA ARG A 204 4.94 -11.60 4.66
C ARG A 204 5.26 -12.69 3.64
N LEU A 205 5.10 -12.41 2.35
CA LEU A 205 5.44 -13.35 1.28
C LEU A 205 6.94 -13.63 1.21
N LEU A 206 7.78 -12.61 1.38
CA LEU A 206 9.24 -12.76 1.46
C LEU A 206 9.68 -13.53 2.72
N GLU A 207 8.97 -13.39 3.83
CA GLU A 207 9.15 -14.14 5.07
C GLU A 207 8.59 -15.56 5.02
N GLY A 208 8.02 -15.98 3.89
CA GLY A 208 7.51 -17.32 3.68
C GLY A 208 6.08 -17.57 4.18
N ALA A 209 5.31 -16.54 4.50
CA ALA A 209 3.93 -16.64 4.99
C ALA A 209 2.94 -17.30 4.00
N GLY A 210 3.34 -17.57 2.78
CA GLY A 210 2.55 -18.31 1.79
C GLY A 210 2.66 -19.83 1.91
N GLY A 211 3.36 -20.35 2.93
CA GLY A 211 3.63 -21.77 3.08
C GLY A 211 4.64 -22.32 2.06
N ALA A 212 4.95 -23.60 2.17
CA ALA A 212 5.88 -24.26 1.27
C ALA A 212 5.39 -24.23 -0.19
N GLY A 213 6.11 -23.56 -1.06
CA GLY A 213 5.87 -23.61 -2.50
C GLY A 213 5.73 -22.28 -3.23
N PHE A 214 5.90 -21.14 -2.54
CA PHE A 214 6.02 -19.85 -3.20
C PHE A 214 7.43 -19.27 -2.99
N PRO A 215 8.44 -19.77 -3.72
CA PRO A 215 9.83 -19.32 -3.58
C PRO A 215 9.97 -17.92 -4.20
N LEU A 216 9.64 -16.89 -3.44
CA LEU A 216 9.74 -15.50 -3.86
C LEU A 216 11.15 -14.97 -3.60
N ARG A 217 11.76 -14.34 -4.60
CA ARG A 217 13.05 -13.63 -4.47
C ARG A 217 12.93 -12.19 -4.92
N GLU A 218 13.77 -11.33 -4.35
CA GLU A 218 13.93 -9.97 -4.85
C GLU A 218 14.92 -9.99 -6.02
N GLU A 219 14.49 -9.43 -7.14
CA GLU A 219 15.32 -9.29 -8.34
C GLU A 219 14.89 -8.06 -9.13
N GLN A 220 15.87 -7.22 -9.51
CA GLN A 220 15.62 -6.07 -10.36
C GLN A 220 15.29 -6.51 -11.78
N MET A 221 14.23 -5.92 -12.34
CA MET A 221 13.81 -6.16 -13.71
C MET A 221 13.22 -4.90 -14.32
N GLY A 222 13.20 -4.84 -15.63
CA GLY A 222 12.55 -3.77 -16.40
C GLY A 222 11.57 -4.34 -17.42
N VAL A 223 11.26 -3.57 -18.46
CA VAL A 223 10.30 -3.95 -19.52
C VAL A 223 10.67 -5.29 -20.17
N ALA A 224 11.97 -5.55 -20.40
CA ALA A 224 12.42 -6.83 -20.96
C ALA A 224 12.11 -8.03 -20.06
N GLY A 225 12.10 -7.84 -18.74
CA GLY A 225 11.65 -8.85 -17.78
C GLY A 225 10.14 -9.09 -17.89
N LEU A 226 9.35 -8.03 -17.92
CA LEU A 226 7.88 -8.11 -18.08
C LEU A 226 7.48 -8.79 -19.40
N ALA A 227 8.22 -8.55 -20.50
CA ALA A 227 7.96 -9.22 -21.77
C ALA A 227 8.11 -10.76 -21.69
N ARG A 228 8.94 -11.25 -20.77
CA ARG A 228 9.17 -12.69 -20.52
C ARG A 228 8.28 -13.27 -19.42
N ALA A 229 7.42 -12.46 -18.82
CA ALA A 229 6.57 -12.92 -17.73
C ALA A 229 5.65 -14.06 -18.20
N GLU A 230 5.66 -15.17 -17.48
CA GLU A 230 4.72 -16.30 -17.62
C GLU A 230 3.43 -15.99 -16.87
N CYS A 231 3.55 -15.43 -15.66
CA CYS A 231 2.47 -15.00 -14.79
C CYS A 231 2.84 -13.67 -14.13
N ILE A 232 1.84 -12.86 -13.82
CA ILE A 232 1.98 -11.66 -12.99
C ILE A 232 0.92 -11.70 -11.89
N ALA A 233 1.29 -11.28 -10.70
CA ALA A 233 0.35 -11.04 -9.60
C ALA A 233 0.64 -9.69 -8.94
N ILE A 234 -0.38 -9.12 -8.31
CA ILE A 234 -0.29 -7.85 -7.58
C ILE A 234 -0.86 -8.05 -6.18
N SER A 235 -0.26 -7.45 -5.18
CA SER A 235 -0.81 -7.50 -3.83
C SER A 235 -0.99 -6.13 -3.18
N ASN A 236 -2.07 -6.03 -2.45
CA ASN A 236 -2.29 -5.01 -1.43
C ASN A 236 -3.29 -5.54 -0.38
N VAL A 237 -3.54 -4.76 0.67
CA VAL A 237 -4.43 -5.14 1.77
C VAL A 237 -5.87 -5.45 1.32
N ARG A 238 -6.36 -4.76 0.28
CA ARG A 238 -7.71 -4.97 -0.26
C ARG A 238 -7.80 -6.22 -1.13
N LEU A 239 -6.83 -6.39 -2.03
CA LEU A 239 -6.85 -7.43 -3.05
C LEU A 239 -6.33 -8.78 -2.52
N GLY A 240 -5.57 -8.76 -1.40
CA GLY A 240 -4.74 -9.91 -1.08
C GLY A 240 -3.69 -10.10 -2.18
N LEU A 241 -3.67 -11.27 -2.79
CA LEU A 241 -2.83 -11.60 -3.96
C LEU A 241 -3.73 -11.76 -5.20
N GLN A 242 -3.73 -10.76 -6.07
CA GLN A 242 -4.55 -10.71 -7.28
C GLN A 242 -3.76 -11.18 -8.50
N VAL A 243 -4.27 -12.21 -9.16
CA VAL A 243 -3.72 -12.69 -10.44
C VAL A 243 -4.02 -11.68 -11.55
N VAL A 244 -3.03 -11.40 -12.39
CA VAL A 244 -3.18 -10.61 -13.62
C VAL A 244 -3.42 -11.57 -14.79
N HIS A 245 -4.53 -11.39 -15.50
CA HIS A 245 -4.91 -12.23 -16.64
C HIS A 245 -4.40 -11.67 -17.96
N TRP A 246 -4.29 -10.33 -18.05
CA TRP A 246 -3.83 -9.64 -19.24
C TRP A 246 -2.88 -8.50 -18.92
N HIS A 247 -1.76 -8.44 -19.63
CA HIS A 247 -0.80 -7.33 -19.55
C HIS A 247 -0.45 -6.84 -20.95
N GLU A 248 -0.63 -5.55 -21.21
CA GLU A 248 -0.39 -4.94 -22.54
C GLU A 248 -1.07 -5.70 -23.69
N GLY A 249 -2.33 -6.12 -23.49
CA GLY A 249 -3.09 -6.90 -24.49
C GLY A 249 -2.64 -8.35 -24.65
N ARG A 250 -1.62 -8.81 -23.94
CA ARG A 250 -1.15 -10.19 -23.92
C ARG A 250 -1.80 -10.98 -22.78
N GLU A 251 -2.36 -12.13 -23.09
CA GLU A 251 -2.85 -13.08 -22.10
C GLU A 251 -1.70 -13.71 -21.33
N LEU A 252 -1.87 -13.86 -20.02
CA LEU A 252 -0.90 -14.46 -19.11
C LEU A 252 -1.42 -15.78 -18.56
N GLY A 253 -0.50 -16.68 -18.25
CA GLY A 253 -0.81 -17.90 -17.52
C GLY A 253 -1.26 -17.60 -16.08
N VAL A 254 -1.95 -18.57 -15.49
CA VAL A 254 -2.33 -18.56 -14.07
C VAL A 254 -1.58 -19.70 -13.37
N ASP A 255 -0.76 -19.37 -12.40
CA ASP A 255 -0.10 -20.38 -11.58
C ASP A 255 -1.03 -20.83 -10.43
N PRO A 256 -1.39 -22.12 -10.37
CA PRO A 256 -2.26 -22.64 -9.28
C PRO A 256 -1.71 -22.41 -7.88
N VAL A 257 -0.41 -22.18 -7.72
CA VAL A 257 0.20 -21.88 -6.43
C VAL A 257 -0.39 -20.61 -5.80
N LEU A 258 -0.80 -19.62 -6.62
CA LEU A 258 -1.33 -18.34 -6.14
C LEU A 258 -2.62 -18.50 -5.32
N ALA A 259 -3.49 -19.45 -5.67
CA ALA A 259 -4.70 -19.73 -4.91
C ALA A 259 -4.35 -20.23 -3.50
N ARG A 260 -3.42 -21.18 -3.39
CA ARG A 260 -2.95 -21.71 -2.09
C ARG A 260 -2.26 -20.64 -1.25
N VAL A 261 -1.46 -19.79 -1.88
CA VAL A 261 -0.81 -18.65 -1.21
C VAL A 261 -1.86 -17.67 -0.67
N GLN A 262 -2.90 -17.38 -1.46
CA GLN A 262 -4.00 -16.52 -1.01
C GLN A 262 -4.75 -17.13 0.19
N GLU A 263 -5.04 -18.42 0.16
CA GLU A 263 -5.67 -19.12 1.28
C GLU A 263 -4.80 -19.04 2.55
N ALA A 264 -3.50 -19.27 2.44
CA ALA A 264 -2.56 -19.14 3.54
C ALA A 264 -2.50 -17.70 4.09
N LEU A 265 -2.46 -16.69 3.21
CA LEU A 265 -2.51 -15.28 3.61
C LEU A 265 -3.82 -14.92 4.33
N ASP A 266 -4.93 -15.56 3.95
CA ASP A 266 -6.23 -15.33 4.58
C ASP A 266 -6.39 -16.04 5.94
N ALA A 267 -5.80 -17.21 6.08
CA ALA A 267 -5.79 -17.97 7.34
C ALA A 267 -4.90 -17.33 8.42
N ASP A 268 -3.81 -16.72 8.00
CA ASP A 268 -2.80 -16.11 8.87
C ASP A 268 -3.27 -14.70 9.29
N GLY A 269 -3.74 -14.57 10.51
CA GLY A 269 -4.27 -13.32 11.10
C GLY A 269 -5.71 -13.41 11.58
N GLN A 270 -6.14 -14.63 11.95
CA GLN A 270 -7.36 -14.83 12.74
C GLN A 270 -7.09 -14.57 14.23
#